data_754d0db212a88ce22249139bd5ef176f
#
_entry.id   754d0db212a88ce22249139bd5ef176f
#
_cell.length_a   1.000
_cell.length_b   1.000
_cell.length_c   1.000
_cell.angle_alpha   90.00
_cell.angle_beta   90.00
_cell.angle_gamma   90.00
#
_symmetry.space_group_name_H-M   'P 1'
#
loop_
_entity.id
_entity.type
_entity.pdbx_description
1 polymer ?
#
loop_
_entity_poly.entity_id
_entity_poly.type
_entity_poly.pdbx_seq_one_letter_code
_entity_poly.pdbx_strand_id
1 'polypeptide(L)'
;MLTSPVRPSPYRLLLIVLISVLTGCATSPTGRTQFILISPDAAILESEAAYLDTVRQLDEEDKLVSDPLTVARVARITGRLVSIAVRDFPESGDWKWSVAIVDDTETVNAWCMAGGRMAVYTGLFDQLELTDDEFAQIMGHEISHALANHTAERMSRAMATAAGVAVIGAASDNSGAAMAGASLIANVALTLPNSSDAENEADVMGMVLATK
;
A
#
# COMPACT_ATOMS: atom_id res chain seq x y z
N MET A 1 45.47 9.36 22.91
CA MET A 1 45.39 8.03 22.27
C MET A 1 43.99 7.93 21.62
N LEU A 2 43.91 8.12 20.32
CA LEU A 2 42.68 7.98 19.56
C LEU A 2 42.54 6.50 19.19
N THR A 3 41.54 5.82 19.76
CA THR A 3 41.19 4.44 19.39
C THR A 3 40.62 4.41 17.98
N SER A 4 41.31 3.73 17.07
CA SER A 4 40.81 3.51 15.71
C SER A 4 39.46 2.76 15.75
N PRO A 5 38.44 3.19 14.95
CA PRO A 5 37.17 2.45 14.89
C PRO A 5 37.40 1.05 14.35
N VAL A 6 37.00 0.05 15.12
CA VAL A 6 37.06 -1.37 14.70
C VAL A 6 36.09 -1.56 13.57
N ARG A 7 36.58 -1.78 12.35
CA ARG A 7 35.73 -2.14 11.19
C ARG A 7 35.10 -3.52 11.46
N PRO A 8 33.76 -3.64 11.34
CA PRO A 8 33.11 -4.94 11.52
C PRO A 8 33.61 -5.94 10.46
N SER A 9 33.89 -7.16 10.88
CA SER A 9 34.27 -8.24 9.96
C SER A 9 33.17 -8.46 8.92
N PRO A 10 33.49 -8.68 7.63
CA PRO A 10 32.51 -8.94 6.57
C PRO A 10 31.58 -10.12 6.90
N TYR A 11 32.07 -11.11 7.62
CA TYR A 11 31.27 -12.25 8.11
C TYR A 11 30.21 -11.82 9.17
N ARG A 12 30.51 -10.83 10.00
CA ARG A 12 29.53 -10.29 10.97
C ARG A 12 28.42 -9.49 10.26
N LEU A 13 28.79 -8.71 9.25
CA LEU A 13 27.80 -8.02 8.41
C LEU A 13 26.91 -9.01 7.66
N LEU A 14 27.51 -10.01 7.06
CA LEU A 14 26.79 -11.07 6.34
C LEU A 14 25.83 -11.84 7.27
N LEU A 15 26.27 -12.15 8.50
CA LEU A 15 25.45 -12.83 9.49
C LEU A 15 24.27 -11.96 9.96
N ILE A 16 24.48 -10.66 10.16
CA ILE A 16 23.41 -9.72 10.54
C ILE A 16 22.37 -9.61 9.41
N VAL A 17 22.81 -9.50 8.16
CA VAL A 17 21.92 -9.47 6.99
C VAL A 17 21.14 -10.77 6.86
N LEU A 18 21.80 -11.91 7.06
CA LEU A 18 21.15 -13.23 6.97
C LEU A 18 20.10 -13.42 8.10
N ILE A 19 20.38 -12.95 9.32
CA ILE A 19 19.43 -12.99 10.44
C ILE A 19 18.24 -12.05 10.17
N SER A 20 18.46 -10.87 9.61
CA SER A 20 17.40 -9.91 9.29
C SER A 20 16.44 -10.44 8.22
N VAL A 21 16.93 -11.21 7.26
CA VAL A 21 16.10 -11.85 6.22
C VAL A 21 15.21 -12.95 6.81
N LEU A 22 15.68 -13.68 7.82
CA LEU A 22 14.91 -14.76 8.48
C LEU A 22 13.79 -14.25 9.39
N THR A 23 13.86 -13.00 9.86
CA THR A 23 12.82 -12.39 10.71
C THR A 23 11.73 -11.64 9.93
N GLY A 24 11.90 -11.50 8.61
CA GLY A 24 11.00 -10.74 7.73
C GLY A 24 9.82 -11.53 7.17
N CYS A 25 9.58 -12.78 7.60
CA CYS A 25 8.46 -13.58 7.12
C CYS A 25 7.22 -13.38 8.01
N ALA A 26 6.11 -12.92 7.42
CA ALA A 26 4.79 -12.89 8.03
C ALA A 26 3.83 -13.79 7.24
N THR A 27 2.67 -14.09 7.82
CA THR A 27 1.63 -14.87 7.14
C THR A 27 0.43 -13.94 6.89
N SER A 28 -0.03 -13.90 5.66
CA SER A 28 -1.21 -13.14 5.26
C SER A 28 -2.51 -13.78 5.77
N PRO A 29 -3.65 -13.10 5.69
CA PRO A 29 -4.96 -13.67 6.07
C PRO A 29 -5.33 -14.96 5.34
N THR A 30 -4.84 -15.17 4.12
CA THR A 30 -5.09 -16.40 3.33
C THR A 30 -4.05 -17.51 3.58
N GLY A 31 -3.06 -17.26 4.43
CA GLY A 31 -1.98 -18.21 4.74
C GLY A 31 -0.75 -18.10 3.83
N ARG A 32 -0.69 -17.11 2.94
CA ARG A 32 0.47 -16.85 2.08
C ARG A 32 1.63 -16.28 2.91
N THR A 33 2.84 -16.72 2.60
CA THR A 33 4.06 -16.13 3.19
C THR A 33 4.33 -14.76 2.56
N GLN A 34 4.50 -13.74 3.40
CA GLN A 34 4.82 -12.37 3.01
C GLN A 34 6.19 -11.97 3.53
N PHE A 35 6.88 -11.11 2.75
CA PHE A 35 8.13 -10.49 3.17
C PHE A 35 7.83 -9.11 3.75
N ILE A 36 7.88 -8.99 5.09
CA ILE A 36 7.52 -7.79 5.85
C ILE A 36 8.72 -7.30 6.67
N LEU A 37 9.38 -6.24 6.22
CA LEU A 37 10.40 -5.49 6.98
C LEU A 37 9.81 -4.20 7.56
N ILE A 38 8.89 -3.57 6.83
CA ILE A 38 8.11 -2.42 7.27
C ILE A 38 6.87 -2.97 7.97
N SER A 39 6.65 -2.61 9.22
CA SER A 39 5.45 -3.06 9.94
C SER A 39 4.18 -2.50 9.31
N PRO A 40 3.03 -3.22 9.45
CA PRO A 40 1.73 -2.70 9.02
C PRO A 40 1.43 -1.30 9.59
N ASP A 41 1.72 -1.06 10.87
CA ASP A 41 1.50 0.24 11.52
C ASP A 41 2.35 1.36 10.88
N ALA A 42 3.61 1.08 10.55
CA ALA A 42 4.45 2.05 9.84
C ALA A 42 3.91 2.33 8.43
N ALA A 43 3.46 1.30 7.72
CA ALA A 43 2.84 1.48 6.40
C ALA A 43 1.53 2.29 6.48
N ILE A 44 0.74 2.12 7.54
CA ILE A 44 -0.48 2.91 7.79
C ILE A 44 -0.12 4.39 8.00
N LEU A 45 0.88 4.71 8.82
CA LEU A 45 1.30 6.09 9.07
C LEU A 45 1.79 6.78 7.79
N GLU A 46 2.63 6.12 7.01
CA GLU A 46 3.12 6.64 5.72
C GLU A 46 1.97 6.82 4.71
N SER A 47 1.06 5.86 4.65
CA SER A 47 -0.12 5.91 3.79
C SER A 47 -1.05 7.05 4.18
N GLU A 48 -1.28 7.29 5.47
CA GLU A 48 -2.10 8.42 5.94
C GLU A 48 -1.48 9.76 5.53
N ALA A 49 -0.18 9.94 5.71
CA ALA A 49 0.52 11.16 5.32
C ALA A 49 0.41 11.42 3.81
N ALA A 50 0.67 10.39 2.99
CA ALA A 50 0.56 10.48 1.54
C ALA A 50 -0.87 10.77 1.06
N TYR A 51 -1.88 10.11 1.67
CA TYR A 51 -3.29 10.33 1.36
C TYR A 51 -3.72 11.78 1.66
N LEU A 52 -3.39 12.29 2.83
CA LEU A 52 -3.77 13.65 3.23
C LEU A 52 -3.12 14.70 2.32
N ASP A 53 -1.88 14.48 1.90
CA ASP A 53 -1.20 15.37 0.94
C ASP A 53 -1.88 15.31 -0.43
N THR A 54 -2.20 14.12 -0.92
CA THR A 54 -2.90 13.92 -2.20
C THR A 54 -4.29 14.59 -2.18
N VAL A 55 -5.09 14.34 -1.14
CA VAL A 55 -6.45 14.92 -1.04
C VAL A 55 -6.40 16.44 -0.95
N ARG A 56 -5.41 17.00 -0.23
CA ARG A 56 -5.22 18.45 -0.17
C ARG A 56 -4.90 19.04 -1.54
N GLN A 57 -4.00 18.41 -2.31
CA GLN A 57 -3.68 18.87 -3.67
C GLN A 57 -4.90 18.82 -4.59
N LEU A 58 -5.69 17.74 -4.52
CA LEU A 58 -6.91 17.59 -5.30
C LEU A 58 -7.98 18.64 -4.93
N ASP A 59 -8.08 18.98 -3.65
CA ASP A 59 -8.99 20.04 -3.16
C ASP A 59 -8.55 21.42 -3.64
N GLU A 60 -7.24 21.73 -3.58
CA GLU A 60 -6.66 22.99 -4.12
C GLU A 60 -6.85 23.13 -5.63
N GLU A 61 -7.00 22.00 -6.36
CA GLU A 61 -7.24 21.95 -7.81
C GLU A 61 -8.73 21.85 -8.18
N ASP A 62 -9.65 21.94 -7.22
CA ASP A 62 -11.10 21.73 -7.40
C ASP A 62 -11.45 20.37 -8.04
N LYS A 63 -10.66 19.33 -7.77
CA LYS A 63 -10.81 17.98 -8.33
C LYS A 63 -11.50 16.98 -7.41
N LEU A 64 -12.14 17.41 -6.34
CA LEU A 64 -12.94 16.54 -5.48
C LEU A 64 -14.42 16.64 -5.82
N VAL A 65 -15.04 15.50 -6.10
CA VAL A 65 -16.47 15.41 -6.37
C VAL A 65 -17.27 15.68 -5.10
N SER A 66 -18.18 16.65 -5.16
CA SER A 66 -19.10 17.02 -4.09
C SER A 66 -20.59 16.76 -4.44
N ASP A 67 -20.89 16.19 -5.61
CA ASP A 67 -22.25 15.82 -6.00
C ASP A 67 -22.86 14.84 -4.99
N PRO A 68 -24.00 15.22 -4.33
CA PRO A 68 -24.56 14.41 -3.25
C PRO A 68 -24.97 13.00 -3.66
N LEU A 69 -25.39 12.79 -4.92
CA LEU A 69 -25.83 11.47 -5.39
C LEU A 69 -24.64 10.53 -5.59
N THR A 70 -23.58 11.00 -6.21
CA THR A 70 -22.34 10.27 -6.39
C THR A 70 -21.68 9.94 -5.05
N VAL A 71 -21.58 10.94 -4.17
CA VAL A 71 -21.04 10.75 -2.81
C VAL A 71 -21.86 9.72 -2.04
N ALA A 72 -23.20 9.81 -2.05
CA ALA A 72 -24.06 8.87 -1.34
C ALA A 72 -23.95 7.44 -1.91
N ARG A 73 -23.83 7.28 -3.25
CA ARG A 73 -23.63 5.97 -3.90
C ARG A 73 -22.34 5.33 -3.43
N VAL A 74 -21.20 6.04 -3.56
CA VAL A 74 -19.88 5.55 -3.18
C VAL A 74 -19.84 5.24 -1.68
N ALA A 75 -20.28 6.15 -0.82
CA ALA A 75 -20.28 5.98 0.63
C ALA A 75 -21.15 4.77 1.07
N ARG A 76 -22.30 4.55 0.45
CA ARG A 76 -23.18 3.41 0.76
C ARG A 76 -22.50 2.09 0.43
N ILE A 77 -21.89 1.97 -0.74
CA ILE A 77 -21.26 0.71 -1.18
C ILE A 77 -19.98 0.44 -0.37
N THR A 78 -19.08 1.42 -0.29
CA THR A 78 -17.83 1.28 0.46
C THR A 78 -18.09 1.08 1.96
N GLY A 79 -19.09 1.76 2.53
CA GLY A 79 -19.46 1.61 3.94
C GLY A 79 -19.96 0.21 4.29
N ARG A 80 -20.69 -0.47 3.40
CA ARG A 80 -21.08 -1.88 3.58
C ARG A 80 -19.86 -2.79 3.58
N LEU A 81 -18.96 -2.63 2.61
CA LEU A 81 -17.71 -3.40 2.54
C LEU A 81 -16.83 -3.20 3.78
N VAL A 82 -16.67 -1.95 4.24
CA VAL A 82 -15.95 -1.62 5.47
C VAL A 82 -16.59 -2.28 6.69
N SER A 83 -17.93 -2.30 6.78
CA SER A 83 -18.62 -2.97 7.90
C SER A 83 -18.32 -4.48 7.94
N ILE A 84 -18.21 -5.11 6.79
CA ILE A 84 -17.83 -6.53 6.66
C ILE A 84 -16.33 -6.70 7.00
N ALA A 85 -15.48 -5.82 6.48
CA ALA A 85 -14.05 -5.83 6.74
C ALA A 85 -13.75 -5.73 8.25
N VAL A 86 -14.34 -4.77 8.95
CA VAL A 86 -14.18 -4.60 10.41
C VAL A 86 -14.72 -5.78 11.20
N ARG A 87 -15.80 -6.40 10.77
CA ARG A 87 -16.34 -7.61 11.41
C ARG A 87 -15.40 -8.81 11.28
N ASP A 88 -14.84 -9.02 10.08
CA ASP A 88 -14.05 -10.20 9.75
C ASP A 88 -12.55 -10.01 10.09
N PHE A 89 -12.09 -8.75 10.15
CA PHE A 89 -10.74 -8.30 10.50
C PHE A 89 -10.82 -7.20 11.57
N PRO A 90 -11.05 -7.56 12.85
CA PRO A 90 -11.31 -6.61 13.93
C PRO A 90 -10.20 -5.57 14.15
N GLU A 91 -8.94 -5.90 13.82
CA GLU A 91 -7.80 -5.00 13.85
C GLU A 91 -7.97 -3.78 12.93
N SER A 92 -8.78 -3.91 11.89
CA SER A 92 -9.11 -2.80 10.97
C SER A 92 -10.16 -1.83 11.55
N GLY A 93 -10.72 -2.13 12.71
CA GLY A 93 -11.72 -1.29 13.36
C GLY A 93 -11.19 0.07 13.83
N ASP A 94 -9.90 0.14 14.13
CA ASP A 94 -9.22 1.38 14.52
C ASP A 94 -8.70 2.20 13.32
N TRP A 95 -8.86 1.68 12.09
CA TRP A 95 -8.43 2.37 10.88
C TRP A 95 -9.31 3.59 10.58
N LYS A 96 -8.70 4.59 9.97
CA LYS A 96 -9.40 5.82 9.60
C LYS A 96 -10.02 5.69 8.20
N TRP A 97 -10.97 4.80 8.05
CA TRP A 97 -11.65 4.54 6.80
C TRP A 97 -12.20 5.83 6.16
N SER A 98 -11.82 6.08 4.93
CA SER A 98 -12.29 7.23 4.15
C SER A 98 -12.15 6.98 2.66
N VAL A 99 -12.99 7.63 1.86
CA VAL A 99 -12.94 7.58 0.39
C VAL A 99 -13.02 8.99 -0.17
N ALA A 100 -12.04 9.36 -1.00
CA ALA A 100 -12.09 10.54 -1.86
C ALA A 100 -12.63 10.15 -3.23
N ILE A 101 -13.45 11.00 -3.84
CA ILE A 101 -13.92 10.82 -5.21
C ILE A 101 -13.25 11.89 -6.05
N VAL A 102 -12.41 11.46 -6.99
CA VAL A 102 -11.60 12.34 -7.82
C VAL A 102 -12.32 12.60 -9.13
N ASP A 103 -12.54 13.87 -9.46
CA ASP A 103 -13.10 14.30 -10.73
C ASP A 103 -12.04 14.21 -11.84
N ASP A 104 -11.95 13.03 -12.43
CA ASP A 104 -11.08 12.74 -13.55
C ASP A 104 -11.73 11.62 -14.39
N THR A 105 -12.39 12.01 -15.46
CA THR A 105 -13.14 11.13 -16.36
C THR A 105 -12.23 10.29 -17.26
N GLU A 106 -10.97 10.70 -17.44
CA GLU A 106 -10.01 9.99 -18.28
C GLU A 106 -9.32 8.84 -17.54
N THR A 107 -9.27 8.90 -16.21
CA THR A 107 -8.61 7.88 -15.37
C THR A 107 -9.60 6.83 -14.90
N VAL A 108 -9.45 5.60 -15.38
CA VAL A 108 -10.20 4.43 -14.90
C VAL A 108 -9.39 3.78 -13.77
N ASN A 109 -9.62 4.20 -12.52
CA ASN A 109 -8.85 3.71 -11.38
C ASN A 109 -9.62 3.83 -10.05
N ALA A 110 -9.26 2.97 -9.11
CA ALA A 110 -9.53 3.08 -7.69
C ALA A 110 -8.34 2.50 -6.92
N TRP A 111 -8.19 2.87 -5.67
CA TRP A 111 -7.14 2.31 -4.80
C TRP A 111 -7.51 2.41 -3.32
N CYS A 112 -6.91 1.52 -2.52
CA CYS A 112 -6.97 1.56 -1.07
C CYS A 112 -5.56 1.42 -0.49
N MET A 113 -5.11 2.43 0.23
CA MET A 113 -3.85 2.41 0.96
C MET A 113 -4.00 1.70 2.31
N ALA A 114 -2.87 1.35 2.93
CA ALA A 114 -2.87 0.83 4.29
C ALA A 114 -3.63 1.77 5.25
N GLY A 115 -4.39 1.19 6.18
CA GLY A 115 -5.23 1.97 7.11
C GLY A 115 -6.55 2.44 6.52
N GLY A 116 -6.99 1.91 5.35
CA GLY A 116 -8.32 2.13 4.82
C GLY A 116 -8.55 3.48 4.14
N ARG A 117 -7.49 4.13 3.66
CA ARG A 117 -7.57 5.37 2.89
C ARG A 117 -7.77 5.08 1.42
N MET A 118 -8.93 5.45 0.87
CA MET A 118 -9.38 5.10 -0.47
C MET A 118 -9.55 6.30 -1.38
N ALA A 119 -9.37 6.08 -2.68
CA ALA A 119 -9.86 7.00 -3.70
C ALA A 119 -10.49 6.24 -4.87
N VAL A 120 -11.43 6.92 -5.53
CA VAL A 120 -12.14 6.45 -6.73
C VAL A 120 -12.16 7.57 -7.75
N TYR A 121 -11.86 7.29 -8.98
CA TYR A 121 -11.88 8.26 -10.08
C TYR A 121 -13.20 8.18 -10.84
N THR A 122 -13.74 9.32 -11.28
CA THR A 122 -15.03 9.37 -12.00
C THR A 122 -14.99 8.60 -13.29
N GLY A 123 -13.82 8.50 -13.97
CA GLY A 123 -13.64 7.68 -15.15
C GLY A 123 -14.01 6.21 -14.97
N LEU A 124 -13.94 5.70 -13.72
CA LEU A 124 -14.39 4.35 -13.42
C LEU A 124 -15.90 4.16 -13.67
N PHE A 125 -16.71 5.17 -13.38
CA PHE A 125 -18.16 5.14 -13.60
C PHE A 125 -18.52 5.52 -15.04
N ASP A 126 -17.87 6.57 -15.55
CA ASP A 126 -18.22 7.16 -16.86
C ASP A 126 -17.81 6.28 -18.05
N GLN A 127 -16.67 5.56 -17.93
CA GLN A 127 -16.18 4.72 -19.02
C GLN A 127 -16.65 3.26 -18.95
N LEU A 128 -16.90 2.72 -17.74
CA LEU A 128 -17.27 1.32 -17.56
C LEU A 128 -18.77 1.09 -17.31
N GLU A 129 -19.55 2.16 -17.07
CA GLU A 129 -20.98 2.11 -16.78
C GLU A 129 -21.33 1.10 -15.66
N LEU A 130 -20.51 1.03 -14.60
CA LEU A 130 -20.57 0.02 -13.56
C LEU A 130 -21.90 -0.01 -12.82
N THR A 131 -22.44 -1.20 -12.64
CA THR A 131 -23.46 -1.49 -11.63
C THR A 131 -22.89 -1.35 -10.23
N ASP A 132 -23.76 -1.26 -9.21
CA ASP A 132 -23.33 -1.21 -7.81
C ASP A 132 -22.56 -2.47 -7.39
N ASP A 133 -22.93 -3.63 -7.90
CA ASP A 133 -22.28 -4.91 -7.59
C ASP A 133 -20.88 -4.98 -8.20
N GLU A 134 -20.71 -4.54 -9.45
CA GLU A 134 -19.39 -4.46 -10.10
C GLU A 134 -18.47 -3.48 -9.38
N PHE A 135 -18.99 -2.31 -9.00
CA PHE A 135 -18.24 -1.36 -8.19
C PHE A 135 -17.87 -1.93 -6.81
N ALA A 136 -18.79 -2.68 -6.17
CA ALA A 136 -18.48 -3.37 -4.92
C ALA A 136 -17.36 -4.42 -5.07
N GLN A 137 -17.30 -5.14 -6.20
CA GLN A 137 -16.20 -6.08 -6.47
C GLN A 137 -14.85 -5.35 -6.59
N ILE A 138 -14.79 -4.25 -7.33
CA ILE A 138 -13.58 -3.45 -7.48
C ILE A 138 -13.13 -2.93 -6.10
N MET A 139 -14.03 -2.31 -5.34
CA MET A 139 -13.69 -1.78 -4.02
C MET A 139 -13.36 -2.89 -3.01
N GLY A 140 -14.00 -4.05 -3.11
CA GLY A 140 -13.67 -5.24 -2.32
C GLY A 140 -12.23 -5.71 -2.58
N HIS A 141 -11.80 -5.73 -3.83
CA HIS A 141 -10.42 -6.02 -4.24
C HIS A 141 -9.44 -5.00 -3.61
N GLU A 142 -9.71 -3.71 -3.77
CA GLU A 142 -8.86 -2.65 -3.23
C GLU A 142 -8.75 -2.69 -1.69
N ILE A 143 -9.87 -2.88 -0.99
CA ILE A 143 -9.90 -3.04 0.48
C ILE A 143 -9.09 -4.27 0.89
N SER A 144 -9.12 -5.36 0.11
CA SER A 144 -8.37 -6.57 0.40
C SER A 144 -6.86 -6.37 0.36
N HIS A 145 -6.35 -5.48 -0.50
CA HIS A 145 -4.94 -5.08 -0.48
C HIS A 145 -4.52 -4.46 0.86
N ALA A 146 -5.38 -3.63 1.45
CA ALA A 146 -5.11 -3.04 2.76
C ALA A 146 -5.16 -4.09 3.87
N LEU A 147 -6.20 -4.94 3.89
CA LEU A 147 -6.40 -6.00 4.90
C LEU A 147 -5.28 -7.05 4.86
N ALA A 148 -4.78 -7.39 3.67
CA ALA A 148 -3.67 -8.33 3.50
C ALA A 148 -2.28 -7.68 3.63
N ASN A 149 -2.18 -6.42 4.06
CA ASN A 149 -0.91 -5.70 4.25
C ASN A 149 -0.02 -5.63 2.99
N HIS A 150 -0.61 -5.64 1.79
CA HIS A 150 0.17 -5.62 0.54
C HIS A 150 0.99 -4.34 0.38
N THR A 151 0.55 -3.22 0.94
CA THR A 151 1.34 -1.98 0.97
C THR A 151 2.61 -2.14 1.81
N ALA A 152 2.51 -2.75 3.00
CA ALA A 152 3.67 -3.01 3.86
C ALA A 152 4.66 -3.98 3.18
N GLU A 153 4.15 -5.01 2.49
CA GLU A 153 4.96 -5.96 1.73
C GLU A 153 5.68 -5.28 0.56
N ARG A 154 4.98 -4.43 -0.20
CA ARG A 154 5.54 -3.65 -1.31
C ARG A 154 6.62 -2.68 -0.85
N MET A 155 6.38 -1.95 0.25
CA MET A 155 7.37 -1.06 0.88
C MET A 155 8.60 -1.84 1.37
N SER A 156 8.39 -3.03 1.95
CA SER A 156 9.47 -3.89 2.42
C SER A 156 10.37 -4.38 1.28
N ARG A 157 9.77 -4.76 0.15
CA ARG A 157 10.52 -5.15 -1.06
C ARG A 157 11.31 -3.96 -1.64
N ALA A 158 10.70 -2.79 -1.68
CA ALA A 158 11.36 -1.56 -2.12
C ALA A 158 12.57 -1.22 -1.25
N MET A 159 12.42 -1.30 0.07
CA MET A 159 13.50 -1.08 1.03
C MET A 159 14.64 -2.09 0.85
N ALA A 160 14.32 -3.39 0.72
CA ALA A 160 15.33 -4.42 0.50
C ALA A 160 16.09 -4.20 -0.81
N THR A 161 15.40 -3.81 -1.89
CA THR A 161 16.01 -3.49 -3.18
C THR A 161 16.94 -2.28 -3.06
N ALA A 162 16.50 -1.21 -2.41
CA ALA A 162 17.31 0.00 -2.18
C ALA A 162 18.55 -0.30 -1.34
N ALA A 163 18.43 -1.11 -0.29
CA ALA A 163 19.56 -1.55 0.53
C ALA A 163 20.56 -2.39 -0.28
N GLY A 164 20.08 -3.28 -1.14
CA GLY A 164 20.92 -4.06 -2.06
C GLY A 164 21.71 -3.18 -3.04
N VAL A 165 21.04 -2.19 -3.64
CA VAL A 165 21.67 -1.21 -4.54
C VAL A 165 22.72 -0.37 -3.79
N ALA A 166 22.43 0.06 -2.56
CA ALA A 166 23.38 0.83 -1.73
C ALA A 166 24.63 0.03 -1.39
N VAL A 167 24.48 -1.27 -1.07
CA VAL A 167 25.62 -2.17 -0.79
C VAL A 167 26.50 -2.37 -2.04
N ILE A 168 25.90 -2.57 -3.22
CA ILE A 168 26.62 -2.71 -4.49
C ILE A 168 27.30 -1.39 -4.85
N GLY A 169 26.61 -0.25 -4.65
CA GLY A 169 27.19 1.09 -4.89
C GLY A 169 28.38 1.39 -4.00
N ALA A 170 28.33 1.04 -2.72
CA ALA A 170 29.43 1.17 -1.80
C ALA A 170 30.61 0.25 -2.12
N ALA A 171 30.34 -0.96 -2.62
CA ALA A 171 31.38 -1.92 -3.03
C ALA A 171 32.09 -1.51 -4.35
N SER A 172 31.43 -0.69 -5.18
CA SER A 172 31.95 -0.20 -6.47
C SER A 172 32.46 1.25 -6.44
N ASP A 173 32.67 1.85 -5.25
CA ASP A 173 33.07 3.27 -5.04
C ASP A 173 32.12 4.29 -5.74
N ASN A 174 30.89 3.89 -6.05
CA ASN A 174 29.89 4.75 -6.69
C ASN A 174 28.90 5.31 -5.65
N SER A 175 29.30 6.40 -4.98
CA SER A 175 28.49 7.07 -3.93
C SER A 175 27.15 7.64 -4.43
N GLY A 176 26.99 7.88 -5.74
CA GLY A 176 25.75 8.35 -6.35
C GLY A 176 24.61 7.30 -6.26
N ALA A 177 24.94 6.01 -6.33
CA ALA A 177 23.97 4.93 -6.21
C ALA A 177 23.41 4.78 -4.79
N ALA A 178 24.20 5.08 -3.76
CA ALA A 178 23.74 5.02 -2.36
C ALA A 178 22.73 6.13 -2.03
N MET A 179 22.88 7.33 -2.58
CA MET A 179 21.93 8.44 -2.40
C MET A 179 20.63 8.24 -3.20
N ALA A 180 20.71 7.66 -4.40
CA ALA A 180 19.52 7.34 -5.20
C ALA A 180 18.61 6.30 -4.53
N GLY A 181 19.17 5.38 -3.74
CA GLY A 181 18.41 4.35 -3.02
C GLY A 181 17.46 4.92 -1.96
N ALA A 182 17.84 5.99 -1.26
CA ALA A 182 17.03 6.58 -0.18
C ALA A 182 15.79 7.34 -0.70
N SER A 183 15.89 8.01 -1.85
CA SER A 183 14.76 8.73 -2.46
C SER A 183 13.77 7.81 -3.20
N LEU A 184 14.19 6.59 -3.54
CA LEU A 184 13.35 5.59 -4.21
C LEU A 184 12.25 5.03 -3.28
N ILE A 185 12.47 4.94 -1.97
CA ILE A 185 11.57 4.23 -1.04
C ILE A 185 10.20 4.91 -0.96
N ALA A 186 10.13 6.24 -0.91
CA ALA A 186 8.88 6.97 -0.75
C ALA A 186 8.02 6.93 -2.04
N ASN A 187 8.64 7.08 -3.23
CA ASN A 187 7.91 7.06 -4.51
C ASN A 187 7.57 5.66 -4.99
N VAL A 188 8.41 4.67 -4.68
CA VAL A 188 8.27 3.29 -5.13
C VAL A 188 7.12 2.58 -4.42
N ALA A 189 6.82 2.92 -3.17
CA ALA A 189 5.72 2.32 -2.42
C ALA A 189 4.34 2.57 -3.05
N LEU A 190 4.17 3.68 -3.76
CA LEU A 190 2.91 4.05 -4.42
C LEU A 190 2.85 3.63 -5.91
N THR A 191 4.00 3.41 -6.55
CA THR A 191 4.10 3.22 -8.01
C THR A 191 4.47 1.80 -8.43
N LEU A 192 5.05 0.98 -7.52
CA LEU A 192 5.33 -0.42 -7.83
C LEU A 192 4.04 -1.25 -7.89
N PRO A 193 3.87 -2.06 -8.94
CA PRO A 193 2.76 -2.99 -8.99
C PRO A 193 2.86 -4.03 -7.85
N ASN A 194 1.72 -4.54 -7.43
CA ASN A 194 1.67 -5.69 -6.55
C ASN A 194 2.23 -6.92 -7.26
N SER A 195 2.62 -7.95 -6.50
CA SER A 195 2.99 -9.23 -7.10
C SER A 195 1.73 -9.98 -7.57
N SER A 196 1.87 -10.87 -8.55
CA SER A 196 0.76 -11.73 -9.00
C SER A 196 0.11 -12.51 -7.84
N ASP A 197 0.90 -12.93 -6.85
CA ASP A 197 0.37 -13.61 -5.67
C ASP A 197 -0.48 -12.68 -4.80
N ALA A 198 -0.11 -11.40 -4.66
CA ALA A 198 -0.88 -10.40 -3.95
C ALA A 198 -2.17 -10.03 -4.68
N GLU A 199 -2.12 -9.95 -6.02
CA GLU A 199 -3.32 -9.74 -6.85
C GLU A 199 -4.31 -10.90 -6.71
N ASN A 200 -3.84 -12.15 -6.85
CA ASN A 200 -4.68 -13.34 -6.66
C ASN A 200 -5.29 -13.40 -5.25
N GLU A 201 -4.53 -12.99 -4.23
CA GLU A 201 -5.02 -12.91 -2.86
C GLU A 201 -6.11 -11.85 -2.71
N ALA A 202 -5.92 -10.67 -3.29
CA ALA A 202 -6.90 -9.58 -3.29
C ALA A 202 -8.18 -9.97 -4.05
N ASP A 203 -8.06 -10.68 -5.16
CA ASP A 203 -9.21 -11.21 -5.90
C ASP A 203 -10.07 -12.15 -5.05
N VAL A 204 -9.43 -13.14 -4.41
CA VAL A 204 -10.14 -14.11 -3.56
C VAL A 204 -10.81 -13.43 -2.37
N MET A 205 -10.09 -12.57 -1.66
CA MET A 205 -10.64 -11.85 -0.50
C MET A 205 -11.72 -10.85 -0.92
N GLY A 206 -11.52 -10.13 -2.04
CA GLY A 206 -12.45 -9.14 -2.57
C GLY A 206 -13.79 -9.77 -2.95
N MET A 207 -13.77 -10.92 -3.62
CA MET A 207 -14.99 -11.68 -3.91
C MET A 207 -15.75 -12.07 -2.63
N VAL A 208 -15.04 -12.50 -1.60
CA VAL A 208 -15.66 -12.87 -0.31
C VAL A 208 -16.27 -11.65 0.37
N LEU A 209 -15.60 -10.49 0.33
CA LEU A 209 -16.14 -9.24 0.90
C LEU A 209 -17.40 -8.76 0.16
N ALA A 210 -17.38 -8.76 -1.16
CA ALA A 210 -18.46 -8.21 -1.97
C ALA A 210 -19.72 -9.11 -2.02
N THR A 211 -19.61 -10.39 -1.67
CA THR A 211 -20.74 -11.33 -1.68
C THR A 211 -21.44 -11.50 -0.33
N LYS A 212 -20.98 -10.84 0.72
CA LYS A 212 -21.56 -10.85 2.09
C LYS A 212 -22.46 -9.66 2.35
#